data_c03c93bd50a6c78a19112e42d4a38292
#
_entry.id   c03c93bd50a6c78a19112e42d4a38292
#
_cell.length_a   1.000
_cell.length_b   1.000
_cell.length_c   1.000
_cell.angle_alpha   90.00
_cell.angle_beta   90.00
_cell.angle_gamma   90.00
#
_symmetry.space_group_name_H-M   'P 1'
#
loop_
_entity.id
_entity.type
_entity.pdbx_description
1 polymer ?
#
loop_
_entity_poly.entity_id
_entity_poly.type
_entity_poly.pdbx_seq_one_letter_code
_entity_poly.pdbx_strand_id
1 'polypeptide(L)'
;IFTVLYNLQSYVDQFRNFSREMFFYFFAINTVLEESFRLLIRQFLRTIRKNGYNLKHVLLVGYSRAAEQYIDRIQQNPQWGYNVRGILDDNIARGTTYKGVKVIGSVGNLLYILPENKLDEIAITLGLEEYYKLEKIVSECEKSGVHTKFIPDYGNIIPTKPYTEDLLGLPVINIRYVPLSNTFNALVKRCMDIVGSLI
;
A
#
# COMPACT_ATOMS: atom_id res chain seq x y z
N ILE A 1 32.45 24.99 -35.32
CA ILE A 1 31.19 24.39 -35.82
C ILE A 1 31.51 23.19 -36.72
N PHE A 2 32.40 23.29 -37.73
CA PHE A 2 32.74 22.16 -38.61
C PHE A 2 33.34 20.95 -37.87
N THR A 3 34.14 21.15 -36.86
CA THR A 3 34.76 20.06 -36.04
C THR A 3 33.72 19.32 -35.21
N VAL A 4 32.71 20.02 -34.71
CA VAL A 4 31.60 19.41 -33.95
C VAL A 4 30.70 18.61 -34.88
N LEU A 5 30.39 19.13 -36.06
CA LEU A 5 29.61 18.38 -37.06
C LEU A 5 30.34 17.14 -37.57
N TYR A 6 31.66 17.23 -37.81
CA TYR A 6 32.46 16.08 -38.22
C TYR A 6 32.51 14.98 -37.15
N ASN A 7 32.68 15.37 -35.89
CA ASN A 7 32.63 14.40 -34.78
C ASN A 7 31.25 13.79 -34.62
N LEU A 8 30.16 14.57 -34.77
CA LEU A 8 28.80 14.03 -34.74
C LEU A 8 28.56 13.04 -35.88
N GLN A 9 29.06 13.33 -37.08
CA GLN A 9 28.98 12.45 -38.25
C GLN A 9 29.75 11.16 -38.03
N SER A 10 30.95 11.24 -37.44
CA SER A 10 31.75 10.07 -37.08
C SER A 10 31.05 9.18 -36.03
N TYR A 11 30.39 9.77 -35.05
CA TYR A 11 29.58 9.01 -34.08
C TYR A 11 28.38 8.34 -34.76
N VAL A 12 27.67 9.03 -35.64
CA VAL A 12 26.52 8.48 -36.39
C VAL A 12 26.93 7.33 -37.30
N ASP A 13 28.08 7.46 -38.00
CA ASP A 13 28.61 6.39 -38.85
C ASP A 13 29.11 5.18 -38.04
N GLN A 14 29.57 5.38 -36.83
CA GLN A 14 29.94 4.29 -35.93
C GLN A 14 28.70 3.51 -35.46
N PHE A 15 27.55 4.19 -35.24
CA PHE A 15 26.26 3.54 -34.96
C PHE A 15 25.65 2.83 -36.17
N ARG A 16 25.96 3.27 -37.38
CA ARG A 16 25.44 2.68 -38.61
C ARG A 16 25.98 1.29 -38.93
N ASN A 17 27.13 0.94 -38.35
CA ASN A 17 27.77 -0.37 -38.48
C ASN A 17 27.26 -1.42 -37.48
N PHE A 18 26.39 -1.03 -36.52
CA PHE A 18 25.78 -1.98 -35.60
C PHE A 18 24.63 -2.71 -36.30
N SER A 19 24.70 -4.03 -36.33
CA SER A 19 23.60 -4.86 -36.84
C SER A 19 22.31 -4.61 -36.06
N ARG A 20 21.18 -4.46 -36.76
CA ARG A 20 19.85 -4.33 -36.13
C ARG A 20 19.55 -5.51 -35.21
N GLU A 21 20.04 -6.69 -35.53
CA GLU A 21 19.91 -7.90 -34.72
C GLU A 21 20.65 -7.76 -33.39
N MET A 22 21.83 -7.14 -33.38
CA MET A 22 22.60 -6.89 -32.16
C MET A 22 21.81 -6.00 -31.18
N PHE A 23 21.15 -4.94 -31.63
CA PHE A 23 20.30 -4.12 -30.81
C PHE A 23 19.10 -4.90 -30.23
N PHE A 24 18.50 -5.76 -31.05
CA PHE A 24 17.39 -6.61 -30.61
C PHE A 24 17.85 -7.58 -29.51
N TYR A 25 18.97 -8.30 -29.72
CA TYR A 25 19.50 -9.20 -28.71
C TYR A 25 19.93 -8.45 -27.45
N PHE A 26 20.60 -7.31 -27.59
CA PHE A 26 20.97 -6.48 -26.45
C PHE A 26 19.76 -6.06 -25.64
N PHE A 27 18.72 -5.55 -26.29
CA PHE A 27 17.48 -5.16 -25.60
C PHE A 27 16.80 -6.37 -24.93
N ALA A 28 16.68 -7.48 -25.63
CA ALA A 28 16.05 -8.68 -25.09
C ALA A 28 16.82 -9.22 -23.87
N ILE A 29 18.14 -9.31 -23.96
CA ILE A 29 18.99 -9.78 -22.85
C ILE A 29 18.90 -8.81 -21.67
N ASN A 30 19.01 -7.51 -21.86
CA ASN A 30 18.90 -6.53 -20.78
C ASN A 30 17.53 -6.62 -20.10
N THR A 31 16.44 -6.72 -20.85
CA THR A 31 15.09 -6.85 -20.29
C THR A 31 14.97 -8.11 -19.42
N VAL A 32 15.45 -9.25 -19.92
CA VAL A 32 15.42 -10.50 -19.15
C VAL A 32 16.28 -10.42 -17.89
N LEU A 33 17.47 -9.82 -17.97
CA LEU A 33 18.35 -9.64 -16.82
C LEU A 33 17.74 -8.70 -15.79
N GLU A 34 17.18 -7.56 -16.23
CA GLU A 34 16.54 -6.59 -15.33
C GLU A 34 15.36 -7.20 -14.59
N GLU A 35 14.46 -7.88 -15.29
CA GLU A 35 13.31 -8.53 -14.66
C GLU A 35 13.73 -9.68 -13.73
N SER A 36 14.71 -10.47 -14.12
CA SER A 36 15.27 -11.53 -13.27
C SER A 36 15.85 -10.95 -11.98
N PHE A 37 16.63 -9.88 -12.08
CA PHE A 37 17.24 -9.21 -10.94
C PHE A 37 16.18 -8.60 -10.01
N ARG A 38 15.13 -7.97 -10.56
CA ARG A 38 14.00 -7.46 -9.79
C ARG A 38 13.28 -8.56 -9.01
N LEU A 39 13.05 -9.71 -9.64
CA LEU A 39 12.42 -10.87 -8.99
C LEU A 39 13.28 -11.42 -7.87
N LEU A 40 14.59 -11.56 -8.08
CA LEU A 40 15.54 -12.02 -7.07
C LEU A 40 15.58 -11.10 -5.86
N ILE A 41 15.71 -9.77 -6.06
CA ILE A 41 15.69 -8.80 -4.97
C ILE A 41 14.37 -8.87 -4.22
N ARG A 42 13.24 -8.93 -4.93
CA ARG A 42 11.91 -9.04 -4.29
C ARG A 42 11.80 -10.29 -3.42
N GLN A 43 12.26 -11.42 -3.92
CA GLN A 43 12.24 -12.66 -3.18
C GLN A 43 13.17 -12.62 -1.96
N PHE A 44 14.37 -12.07 -2.11
CA PHE A 44 15.33 -11.87 -1.03
C PHE A 44 14.76 -10.99 0.09
N LEU A 45 14.20 -9.83 -0.26
CA LEU A 45 13.58 -8.93 0.71
C LEU A 45 12.39 -9.57 1.43
N ARG A 46 11.57 -10.34 0.74
CA ARG A 46 10.46 -11.10 1.35
C ARG A 46 10.98 -12.11 2.38
N THR A 47 12.06 -12.80 2.05
CA THR A 47 12.67 -13.79 2.97
C THR A 47 13.27 -13.11 4.20
N ILE A 48 13.97 -11.99 4.02
CA ILE A 48 14.53 -11.20 5.13
C ILE A 48 13.42 -10.73 6.08
N ARG A 49 12.32 -10.20 5.52
CA ARG A 49 11.17 -9.74 6.31
C ARG A 49 10.48 -10.87 7.08
N LYS A 50 10.34 -12.06 6.49
CA LYS A 50 9.83 -13.23 7.19
C LYS A 50 10.67 -13.63 8.40
N ASN A 51 11.97 -13.41 8.33
CA ASN A 51 12.91 -13.67 9.42
C ASN A 51 12.96 -12.56 10.48
N GLY A 52 12.07 -11.56 10.39
CA GLY A 52 11.96 -10.48 11.37
C GLY A 52 12.90 -9.30 11.17
N TYR A 53 13.63 -9.24 10.05
CA TYR A 53 14.51 -8.12 9.73
C TYR A 53 13.82 -7.10 8.83
N ASN A 54 14.25 -5.83 8.91
CA ASN A 54 13.72 -4.72 8.10
C ASN A 54 12.19 -4.59 8.22
N LEU A 55 11.70 -4.64 9.47
CA LEU A 55 10.28 -4.48 9.78
C LEU A 55 9.95 -3.02 10.00
N LYS A 56 8.79 -2.60 9.50
CA LYS A 56 8.15 -1.33 9.83
C LYS A 56 7.35 -1.47 11.13
N HIS A 57 7.62 -0.61 12.08
CA HIS A 57 6.93 -0.60 13.36
C HIS A 57 5.68 0.25 13.29
N VAL A 58 4.53 -0.36 13.55
CA VAL A 58 3.21 0.28 13.47
C VAL A 58 2.60 0.38 14.85
N LEU A 59 2.05 1.56 15.15
CA LEU A 59 1.20 1.80 16.32
C LEU A 59 -0.26 1.89 15.86
N LEU A 60 -1.15 1.16 16.53
CA LEU A 60 -2.58 1.27 16.29
C LEU A 60 -3.21 2.26 17.26
N VAL A 61 -4.11 3.09 16.77
CA VAL A 61 -4.88 4.06 17.58
C VAL A 61 -6.36 3.73 17.45
N GLY A 62 -6.95 3.23 18.53
CA GLY A 62 -8.30 2.69 18.61
C GLY A 62 -8.32 1.16 18.52
N TYR A 63 -8.95 0.52 19.50
CA TYR A 63 -9.22 -0.92 19.49
C TYR A 63 -10.61 -1.17 18.91
N SER A 64 -10.65 -1.59 17.69
CA SER A 64 -11.88 -1.93 16.98
C SER A 64 -11.72 -3.23 16.21
N ARG A 65 -12.78 -3.69 15.57
CA ARG A 65 -12.70 -4.83 14.67
C ARG A 65 -11.73 -4.59 13.51
N ALA A 66 -11.61 -3.34 13.05
CA ALA A 66 -10.61 -2.98 12.04
C ALA A 66 -9.18 -3.20 12.54
N ALA A 67 -8.90 -2.91 13.83
CA ALA A 67 -7.61 -3.19 14.47
C ALA A 67 -7.32 -4.70 14.48
N GLU A 68 -8.28 -5.51 14.89
CA GLU A 68 -8.16 -6.99 14.91
C GLU A 68 -7.88 -7.54 13.51
N GLN A 69 -8.66 -7.12 12.52
CA GLN A 69 -8.46 -7.53 11.13
C GLN A 69 -7.10 -7.09 10.57
N TYR A 70 -6.62 -5.93 10.96
CA TYR A 70 -5.31 -5.44 10.56
C TYR A 70 -4.20 -6.31 11.15
N ILE A 71 -4.26 -6.63 12.45
CA ILE A 71 -3.32 -7.53 13.11
C ILE A 71 -3.33 -8.91 12.44
N ASP A 72 -4.52 -9.45 12.17
CA ASP A 72 -4.68 -10.75 11.53
C ASP A 72 -4.01 -10.80 10.16
N ARG A 73 -4.24 -9.78 9.33
CA ARG A 73 -3.64 -9.70 8.00
C ARG A 73 -2.11 -9.60 8.05
N ILE A 74 -1.56 -8.84 9.00
CA ILE A 74 -0.12 -8.72 9.17
C ILE A 74 0.49 -10.04 9.60
N GLN A 75 -0.12 -10.74 10.58
CA GLN A 75 0.40 -12.01 11.06
C GLN A 75 0.30 -13.13 10.02
N GLN A 76 -0.73 -13.11 9.18
CA GLN A 76 -0.86 -14.04 8.05
C GLN A 76 0.13 -13.76 6.92
N ASN A 77 0.68 -12.54 6.85
CA ASN A 77 1.55 -12.09 5.76
C ASN A 77 2.88 -11.49 6.28
N PRO A 78 3.72 -12.27 6.95
CA PRO A 78 4.96 -11.76 7.54
C PRO A 78 5.94 -11.18 6.50
N GLN A 79 5.80 -11.57 5.23
CA GLN A 79 6.57 -11.03 4.10
C GLN A 79 6.30 -9.54 3.81
N TRP A 80 5.22 -8.96 4.34
CA TRP A 80 4.95 -7.52 4.24
C TRP A 80 5.90 -6.70 5.11
N GLY A 81 6.45 -7.30 6.16
CA GLY A 81 7.45 -6.67 7.01
C GLY A 81 6.86 -5.62 7.95
N TYR A 82 5.65 -5.82 8.45
CA TYR A 82 5.05 -4.99 9.48
C TYR A 82 5.12 -5.67 10.84
N ASN A 83 5.36 -4.86 11.89
CA ASN A 83 5.31 -5.28 13.28
C ASN A 83 4.47 -4.30 14.09
N VAL A 84 3.34 -4.78 14.62
CA VAL A 84 2.48 -3.97 15.49
C VAL A 84 3.07 -3.91 16.89
N ARG A 85 3.50 -2.73 17.31
CA ARG A 85 4.14 -2.49 18.63
C ARG A 85 3.14 -2.46 19.77
N GLY A 86 1.93 -2.02 19.51
CA GLY A 86 0.87 -1.93 20.49
C GLY A 86 -0.35 -1.19 19.97
N ILE A 87 -1.33 -1.08 20.83
CA ILE A 87 -2.59 -0.39 20.59
C ILE A 87 -2.78 0.69 21.65
N LEU A 88 -3.24 1.87 21.26
CA LEU A 88 -3.72 2.91 22.15
C LEU A 88 -5.23 2.92 22.10
N ASP A 89 -5.87 2.85 23.27
CA ASP A 89 -7.32 2.89 23.39
C ASP A 89 -7.72 3.49 24.74
N ASP A 90 -8.84 4.23 24.75
CA ASP A 90 -9.37 4.87 25.96
C ASP A 90 -10.36 3.98 26.72
N ASN A 91 -11.02 3.05 26.00
CA ASN A 91 -12.11 2.24 26.55
C ASN A 91 -11.66 0.85 27.00
N ILE A 92 -10.53 0.38 26.46
CA ILE A 92 -9.99 -0.95 26.74
C ILE A 92 -8.89 -0.85 27.79
N ALA A 93 -8.96 -1.73 28.79
CA ALA A 93 -7.98 -1.76 29.88
C ALA A 93 -6.55 -2.00 29.37
N ARG A 94 -5.60 -1.20 29.89
CA ARG A 94 -4.19 -1.37 29.61
C ARG A 94 -3.74 -2.79 29.99
N GLY A 95 -3.00 -3.44 29.10
CA GLY A 95 -2.55 -4.82 29.27
C GLY A 95 -3.43 -5.85 28.59
N THR A 96 -4.64 -5.50 28.14
CA THR A 96 -5.44 -6.37 27.28
C THR A 96 -4.66 -6.74 26.01
N THR A 97 -4.72 -7.99 25.60
CA THR A 97 -3.93 -8.48 24.47
C THR A 97 -4.82 -9.14 23.42
N TYR A 98 -4.51 -8.83 22.14
CA TYR A 98 -5.07 -9.55 21.01
C TYR A 98 -3.94 -10.16 20.18
N LYS A 99 -3.90 -11.48 20.08
CA LYS A 99 -2.85 -12.22 19.34
C LYS A 99 -1.42 -11.76 19.62
N GLY A 100 -1.12 -11.46 20.90
CA GLY A 100 0.21 -11.02 21.34
C GLY A 100 0.46 -9.51 21.24
N VAL A 101 -0.44 -8.75 20.62
CA VAL A 101 -0.38 -7.27 20.60
C VAL A 101 -1.12 -6.72 21.82
N LYS A 102 -0.46 -5.86 22.59
CA LYS A 102 -0.99 -5.31 23.87
C LYS A 102 -1.58 -3.92 23.69
N VAL A 103 -2.63 -3.62 24.45
CA VAL A 103 -3.05 -2.24 24.71
C VAL A 103 -2.04 -1.63 25.70
N ILE A 104 -1.28 -0.64 25.22
CA ILE A 104 -0.16 -0.06 25.96
C ILE A 104 -0.50 1.24 26.67
N GLY A 105 -1.59 1.90 26.31
CA GLY A 105 -2.02 3.14 26.94
C GLY A 105 -3.27 3.74 26.31
N SER A 106 -3.62 4.94 26.75
CA SER A 106 -4.71 5.73 26.21
C SER A 106 -4.27 6.53 24.96
N VAL A 107 -5.24 6.96 24.17
CA VAL A 107 -5.01 7.80 22.97
C VAL A 107 -4.30 9.12 23.36
N GLY A 108 -4.61 9.70 24.51
CA GLY A 108 -3.94 10.91 25.02
C GLY A 108 -2.43 10.77 25.24
N ASN A 109 -1.92 9.54 25.32
CA ASN A 109 -0.48 9.28 25.48
C ASN A 109 0.28 9.22 24.16
N LEU A 110 -0.39 9.44 23.02
CA LEU A 110 0.19 9.33 21.69
C LEU A 110 1.50 10.10 21.54
N LEU A 111 1.51 11.38 21.90
CA LEU A 111 2.69 12.26 21.77
C LEU A 111 3.86 11.83 22.66
N TYR A 112 3.61 11.17 23.79
CA TYR A 112 4.67 10.66 24.68
C TYR A 112 5.29 9.36 24.17
N ILE A 113 4.50 8.54 23.50
CA ILE A 113 4.92 7.21 23.01
C ILE A 113 5.68 7.30 21.70
N LEU A 114 5.36 8.29 20.88
CA LEU A 114 5.96 8.46 19.54
C LEU A 114 7.49 8.59 19.55
N PRO A 115 8.12 9.44 20.39
CA PRO A 115 9.58 9.60 20.41
C PRO A 115 10.33 8.37 20.93
N GLU A 116 9.73 7.64 21.86
CA GLU A 116 10.39 6.51 22.53
C GLU A 116 10.46 5.24 21.68
N ASN A 117 9.53 5.06 20.76
CA ASN A 117 9.32 3.75 20.12
C ASN A 117 9.84 3.63 18.68
N LYS A 118 10.49 4.65 18.11
CA LYS A 118 10.96 4.65 16.70
C LYS A 118 9.90 4.05 15.77
N LEU A 119 8.73 4.66 15.77
CA LEU A 119 7.59 4.21 14.97
C LEU A 119 7.77 4.70 13.53
N ASP A 120 7.52 3.80 12.59
CA ASP A 120 7.53 4.12 11.17
C ASP A 120 6.15 4.55 10.67
N GLU A 121 5.09 4.06 11.33
CA GLU A 121 3.72 4.26 10.85
C GLU A 121 2.71 4.24 12.01
N ILE A 122 1.68 5.09 11.89
CA ILE A 122 0.51 5.10 12.77
C ILE A 122 -0.69 4.67 11.94
N ALA A 123 -1.46 3.71 12.42
CA ALA A 123 -2.72 3.34 11.80
C ALA A 123 -3.88 3.65 12.75
N ILE A 124 -4.74 4.56 12.34
CA ILE A 124 -5.93 4.95 13.11
C ILE A 124 -7.04 3.94 12.78
N THR A 125 -7.47 3.22 13.79
CA THR A 125 -8.43 2.11 13.71
C THR A 125 -9.60 2.30 14.66
N LEU A 126 -10.05 3.55 14.82
CA LEU A 126 -11.17 3.90 15.69
C LEU A 126 -12.46 3.21 15.27
N GLY A 127 -13.28 2.83 16.25
CA GLY A 127 -14.68 2.48 16.01
C GLY A 127 -15.48 3.69 15.54
N LEU A 128 -16.57 3.47 14.81
CA LEU A 128 -17.40 4.55 14.27
C LEU A 128 -17.93 5.52 15.34
N GLU A 129 -18.21 5.01 16.53
CA GLU A 129 -18.69 5.81 17.67
C GLU A 129 -17.65 6.81 18.18
N GLU A 130 -16.37 6.60 17.88
CA GLU A 130 -15.26 7.41 18.34
C GLU A 130 -14.71 8.37 17.26
N TYR A 131 -15.36 8.48 16.11
CA TYR A 131 -14.90 9.36 15.02
C TYR A 131 -14.87 10.85 15.40
N TYR A 132 -15.58 11.25 16.44
CA TYR A 132 -15.48 12.60 17.00
C TYR A 132 -14.08 12.94 17.53
N LYS A 133 -13.26 11.93 17.84
CA LYS A 133 -11.86 12.09 18.26
C LYS A 133 -10.88 12.21 17.10
N LEU A 134 -11.32 11.87 15.88
CA LEU A 134 -10.44 11.68 14.72
C LEU A 134 -9.65 12.94 14.38
N GLU A 135 -10.30 14.11 14.35
CA GLU A 135 -9.67 15.39 14.03
C GLU A 135 -8.49 15.70 14.97
N LYS A 136 -8.71 15.52 16.27
CA LYS A 136 -7.66 15.73 17.28
C LYS A 136 -6.49 14.76 17.08
N ILE A 137 -6.78 13.48 16.89
CA ILE A 137 -5.76 12.43 16.70
C ILE A 137 -4.95 12.70 15.42
N VAL A 138 -5.59 13.05 14.32
CA VAL A 138 -4.92 13.39 13.07
C VAL A 138 -3.99 14.58 13.27
N SER A 139 -4.46 15.66 13.93
CA SER A 139 -3.62 16.82 14.22
C SER A 139 -2.39 16.48 15.07
N GLU A 140 -2.52 15.59 16.06
CA GLU A 140 -1.40 15.12 16.87
C GLU A 140 -0.42 14.26 16.06
N CYS A 141 -0.94 13.39 15.18
CA CYS A 141 -0.14 12.58 14.27
C CYS A 141 0.65 13.44 13.28
N GLU A 142 0.02 14.44 12.68
CA GLU A 142 0.68 15.37 11.75
C GLU A 142 1.85 16.12 12.40
N LYS A 143 1.69 16.55 13.65
CA LYS A 143 2.77 17.20 14.42
C LYS A 143 3.96 16.27 14.67
N SER A 144 3.73 14.97 14.71
CA SER A 144 4.78 13.98 14.94
C SER A 144 5.66 13.71 13.72
N GLY A 145 5.19 14.02 12.51
CA GLY A 145 5.84 13.72 11.25
C GLY A 145 5.88 12.23 10.89
N VAL A 146 5.24 11.35 11.68
CA VAL A 146 5.15 9.91 11.41
C VAL A 146 4.07 9.65 10.36
N HIS A 147 4.36 8.77 9.40
CA HIS A 147 3.37 8.42 8.38
C HIS A 147 2.09 7.86 9.00
N THR A 148 0.97 8.53 8.75
CA THR A 148 -0.32 8.18 9.36
C THR A 148 -1.29 7.72 8.30
N LYS A 149 -2.03 6.63 8.58
CA LYS A 149 -3.12 6.12 7.74
C LYS A 149 -4.37 5.89 8.58
N PHE A 150 -5.50 6.07 7.96
CA PHE A 150 -6.80 5.81 8.55
C PHE A 150 -7.41 4.53 7.97
N ILE A 151 -7.82 3.61 8.84
CA ILE A 151 -8.47 2.34 8.50
C ILE A 151 -9.86 2.36 9.11
N PRO A 152 -10.89 2.69 8.34
CA PRO A 152 -12.23 2.83 8.87
C PRO A 152 -12.87 1.48 9.21
N ASP A 153 -13.57 1.41 10.34
CA ASP A 153 -14.30 0.23 10.79
C ASP A 153 -15.75 0.24 10.28
N TYR A 154 -15.93 -0.03 9.01
CA TYR A 154 -17.27 -0.15 8.41
C TYR A 154 -17.65 -1.59 8.03
N GLY A 155 -16.80 -2.57 8.35
CA GLY A 155 -17.02 -3.95 7.95
C GLY A 155 -18.30 -4.60 8.47
N ASN A 156 -18.90 -4.06 9.55
CA ASN A 156 -20.18 -4.52 10.09
C ASN A 156 -21.39 -3.88 9.42
N ILE A 157 -21.20 -2.67 8.85
CA ILE A 157 -22.30 -1.89 8.26
C ILE A 157 -22.40 -2.20 6.78
N ILE A 158 -21.26 -2.46 6.13
CA ILE A 158 -21.20 -2.73 4.70
C ILE A 158 -20.90 -4.22 4.49
N PRO A 159 -21.93 -5.06 4.23
CA PRO A 159 -21.74 -6.52 4.09
C PRO A 159 -21.06 -6.93 2.78
N THR A 160 -20.92 -6.02 1.85
CA THR A 160 -20.31 -6.24 0.54
C THR A 160 -18.84 -5.78 0.54
N LYS A 161 -18.13 -6.04 -0.56
CA LYS A 161 -16.77 -5.50 -0.75
C LYS A 161 -16.86 -4.06 -1.24
N PRO A 162 -16.72 -3.05 -0.34
CA PRO A 162 -16.74 -1.66 -0.76
C PRO A 162 -15.48 -1.34 -1.57
N TYR A 163 -15.59 -0.40 -2.48
CA TYR A 163 -14.45 0.15 -3.19
C TYR A 163 -14.46 1.68 -3.08
N THR A 164 -13.28 2.24 -3.05
CA THR A 164 -13.10 3.70 -2.98
C THR A 164 -12.95 4.27 -4.38
N GLU A 165 -13.63 5.38 -4.63
CA GLU A 165 -13.55 6.16 -5.85
C GLU A 165 -13.18 7.60 -5.48
N ASP A 166 -12.44 8.27 -6.31
CA ASP A 166 -12.14 9.69 -6.14
C ASP A 166 -13.01 10.50 -7.13
N LEU A 167 -13.90 11.30 -6.59
CA LEU A 167 -14.73 12.20 -7.37
C LEU A 167 -14.16 13.63 -7.26
N LEU A 168 -13.18 13.94 -8.10
CA LEU A 168 -12.53 15.25 -8.16
C LEU A 168 -11.98 15.73 -6.80
N GLY A 169 -11.33 14.85 -6.06
CA GLY A 169 -10.77 15.13 -4.73
C GLY A 169 -11.70 14.80 -3.57
N LEU A 170 -12.94 14.34 -3.84
CA LEU A 170 -13.85 13.82 -2.84
C LEU A 170 -13.77 12.29 -2.79
N PRO A 171 -13.23 11.69 -1.71
CA PRO A 171 -13.21 10.24 -1.58
C PRO A 171 -14.63 9.70 -1.34
N VAL A 172 -15.10 8.86 -2.24
CA VAL A 172 -16.41 8.20 -2.17
C VAL A 172 -16.23 6.73 -1.89
N ILE A 173 -16.95 6.20 -0.90
CA ILE A 173 -16.98 4.77 -0.61
C ILE A 173 -18.26 4.19 -1.19
N ASN A 174 -18.11 3.42 -2.26
CA ASN A 174 -19.20 2.71 -2.88
C ASN A 174 -19.52 1.44 -2.08
N ILE A 175 -20.75 1.37 -1.57
CA ILE A 175 -21.20 0.26 -0.71
C ILE A 175 -21.43 -1.02 -1.50
N ARG A 176 -21.83 -0.90 -2.77
CA ARG A 176 -22.16 -2.03 -3.62
C ARG A 176 -21.25 -2.10 -4.84
N TYR A 177 -20.59 -3.24 -5.01
CA TYR A 177 -19.83 -3.51 -6.23
C TYR A 177 -20.79 -3.83 -7.38
N VAL A 178 -20.72 -3.02 -8.44
CA VAL A 178 -21.44 -3.27 -9.70
C VAL A 178 -20.42 -3.86 -10.69
N PRO A 179 -20.61 -5.11 -11.15
CA PRO A 179 -19.63 -5.77 -12.04
C PRO A 179 -19.33 -5.01 -13.34
N LEU A 180 -20.27 -4.18 -13.79
CA LEU A 180 -20.15 -3.36 -15.01
C LEU A 180 -19.32 -2.08 -14.81
N SER A 181 -18.97 -1.71 -13.60
CA SER A 181 -18.02 -0.60 -13.34
C SER A 181 -16.58 -0.96 -13.73
N ASN A 182 -16.28 -2.24 -13.91
CA ASN A 182 -15.00 -2.69 -14.44
C ASN A 182 -15.00 -2.54 -15.97
N THR A 183 -14.06 -1.74 -16.50
CA THR A 183 -13.92 -1.44 -17.94
C THR A 183 -13.80 -2.70 -18.78
N PHE A 184 -13.13 -3.75 -18.27
CA PHE A 184 -13.01 -5.03 -18.97
C PHE A 184 -14.37 -5.74 -19.11
N ASN A 185 -15.15 -5.79 -18.03
CA ASN A 185 -16.48 -6.41 -18.07
C ASN A 185 -17.45 -5.61 -18.98
N ALA A 186 -17.33 -4.29 -18.98
CA ALA A 186 -18.11 -3.45 -19.90
C ALA A 186 -17.74 -3.69 -21.36
N LEU A 187 -16.45 -3.89 -21.66
CA LEU A 187 -15.97 -4.21 -23.00
C LEU A 187 -16.43 -5.60 -23.46
N VAL A 188 -16.32 -6.61 -22.59
CA VAL A 188 -16.81 -7.96 -22.88
C VAL A 188 -18.31 -7.95 -23.17
N LYS A 189 -19.09 -7.24 -22.32
CA LYS A 189 -20.53 -7.08 -22.56
C LYS A 189 -20.79 -6.44 -23.91
N ARG A 190 -20.09 -5.35 -24.26
CA ARG A 190 -20.28 -4.66 -25.54
C ARG A 190 -19.97 -5.55 -26.73
N CYS A 191 -18.92 -6.37 -26.63
CA CYS A 191 -18.62 -7.38 -27.65
C CYS A 191 -19.75 -8.41 -27.77
N MET A 192 -20.28 -8.90 -26.66
CA MET A 192 -21.40 -9.85 -26.66
C MET A 192 -22.68 -9.23 -27.24
N ASP A 193 -22.98 -7.98 -26.90
CA ASP A 193 -24.15 -7.25 -27.41
C ASP A 193 -24.06 -7.08 -28.94
N ILE A 194 -22.87 -6.76 -29.47
CA ILE A 194 -22.63 -6.63 -30.93
C ILE A 194 -22.80 -7.97 -31.61
N VAL A 195 -22.20 -9.04 -31.08
CA VAL A 195 -22.33 -10.38 -31.67
C VAL A 195 -23.79 -10.85 -31.63
N GLY A 196 -24.49 -10.64 -30.51
CA GLY A 196 -25.90 -10.99 -30.37
C GLY A 196 -26.86 -10.19 -31.24
N SER A 197 -26.46 -8.98 -31.70
CA SER A 197 -27.26 -8.16 -32.61
C SER A 197 -27.03 -8.49 -34.09
N LEU A 198 -25.97 -9.25 -34.41
CA LEU A 198 -25.62 -9.70 -35.76
C LEU A 198 -26.21 -11.08 -36.11
N ILE A 199 -26.76 -11.78 -35.13
CA ILE A 199 -27.48 -13.05 -35.26
C ILE A 199 -28.97 -12.81 -35.30
#